data_ff8b123e5346406d82d5c8e390e70c12
#
_entry.id   ff8b123e5346406d82d5c8e390e70c12
#
_cell.length_a   1.000
_cell.length_b   1.000
_cell.length_c   1.000
_cell.angle_alpha   90.00
_cell.angle_beta   90.00
_cell.angle_gamma   90.00
#
_symmetry.space_group_name_H-M   'P 1'
#
loop_
_entity.id
_entity.type
_entity.pdbx_description
1 polymer ?
#
loop_
_entity_poly.entity_id
_entity_poly.type
_entity_poly.pdbx_seq_one_letter_code
_entity_poly.pdbx_strand_id
1 'polypeptide(L)'
;MKNKIRKIVALMFLTFTIISLAQNKSTEKMEWLTTKIEYEGLPLYLRLPKYEDIWKYQSKYPKLINIEHTFDSVKDNGLPTSEYNKSLFDFDNEIVNLLQSESNGVVFLVETYGGSRNYWFFGEDSDFFLKIFDDLKAKYSDKKLELHIQNDVDWDFIKDYPVELYKKK
;
A
#
# COMPACT_ATOMS: atom_id res chain seq x y z
N MET A 1 -49.61 -0.82 46.71
CA MET A 1 -48.41 -0.16 46.14
C MET A 1 -47.20 -1.09 45.97
N LYS A 2 -47.35 -2.37 45.57
CA LYS A 2 -46.21 -3.32 45.45
C LYS A 2 -45.96 -3.87 44.06
N ASN A 3 -46.68 -3.41 43.02
CA ASN A 3 -46.58 -3.99 41.68
C ASN A 3 -45.97 -3.08 40.57
N LYS A 4 -45.48 -1.85 40.91
CA LYS A 4 -44.87 -0.95 39.91
C LYS A 4 -43.35 -1.00 39.87
N ILE A 5 -42.68 -1.61 40.83
CA ILE A 5 -41.21 -1.64 40.89
C ILE A 5 -40.60 -2.82 40.12
N ARG A 6 -41.38 -3.89 39.87
CA ARG A 6 -40.85 -5.08 39.13
C ARG A 6 -40.75 -4.93 37.61
N LYS A 7 -41.39 -3.92 37.02
CA LYS A 7 -41.37 -3.71 35.56
C LYS A 7 -40.21 -2.81 35.06
N ILE A 8 -39.53 -2.09 35.94
CA ILE A 8 -38.43 -1.17 35.57
C ILE A 8 -37.08 -1.89 35.54
N VAL A 9 -36.92 -2.98 36.29
CA VAL A 9 -35.63 -3.72 36.36
C VAL A 9 -35.44 -4.65 35.17
N ALA A 10 -36.50 -5.07 34.46
CA ALA A 10 -36.39 -5.96 33.29
C ALA A 10 -36.03 -5.24 32.01
N LEU A 11 -36.12 -3.90 31.95
CA LEU A 11 -35.82 -3.12 30.73
C LEU A 11 -34.38 -2.59 30.66
N MET A 12 -33.62 -2.70 31.76
CA MET A 12 -32.22 -2.25 31.82
C MET A 12 -31.18 -3.33 31.47
N PHE A 13 -31.60 -4.58 31.30
CA PHE A 13 -30.68 -5.68 30.97
C PHE A 13 -30.63 -6.02 29.48
N LEU A 14 -31.41 -5.37 28.61
CA LEU A 14 -31.47 -5.67 27.18
C LEU A 14 -30.65 -4.71 26.29
N THR A 15 -29.97 -3.73 26.87
CA THR A 15 -29.19 -2.75 26.10
C THR A 15 -27.68 -2.94 26.16
N PHE A 16 -27.18 -4.00 26.81
CA PHE A 16 -25.73 -4.22 26.96
C PHE A 16 -25.16 -5.37 26.10
N THR A 17 -25.95 -5.98 25.22
CA THR A 17 -25.49 -7.14 24.45
C THR A 17 -25.32 -6.87 22.95
N ILE A 18 -25.31 -5.62 22.48
CA ILE A 18 -25.15 -5.31 21.04
C ILE A 18 -23.85 -4.54 20.73
N ILE A 19 -22.91 -4.39 21.64
CA ILE A 19 -21.64 -3.67 21.37
C ILE A 19 -20.43 -4.61 21.24
N SER A 20 -20.62 -5.91 21.07
CA SER A 20 -19.47 -6.84 21.04
C SER A 20 -19.33 -7.67 19.76
N LEU A 21 -19.92 -7.25 18.64
CA LEU A 21 -19.82 -7.98 17.35
C LEU A 21 -19.28 -7.15 16.18
N ALA A 22 -18.59 -6.07 16.45
CA ALA A 22 -17.96 -5.27 15.40
C ALA A 22 -16.52 -4.89 15.78
N GLN A 23 -15.63 -5.87 15.88
CA GLN A 23 -14.18 -5.66 15.73
C GLN A 23 -13.44 -7.01 15.87
N ASN A 24 -13.52 -7.80 14.81
CA ASN A 24 -12.45 -8.71 14.44
C ASN A 24 -12.41 -8.79 12.91
N LYS A 25 -12.14 -7.63 12.25
CA LYS A 25 -11.48 -7.68 10.97
C LYS A 25 -10.04 -8.04 11.33
N SER A 26 -9.71 -9.33 11.29
CA SER A 26 -8.34 -9.78 11.33
C SER A 26 -7.63 -8.98 10.24
N THR A 27 -6.68 -8.15 10.61
CA THR A 27 -5.69 -7.62 9.69
C THR A 27 -4.87 -8.82 9.24
N GLU A 28 -5.39 -9.58 8.29
CA GLU A 28 -4.59 -10.59 7.61
C GLU A 28 -3.37 -9.85 7.06
N LYS A 29 -2.21 -10.21 7.62
CA LYS A 29 -0.96 -9.62 7.19
C LYS A 29 -0.78 -9.96 5.72
N MET A 30 -0.77 -8.93 4.86
CA MET A 30 -0.60 -9.11 3.42
C MET A 30 0.65 -9.93 3.14
N GLU A 31 0.48 -11.01 2.42
CA GLU A 31 1.58 -11.84 1.94
C GLU A 31 2.24 -11.18 0.72
N TRP A 32 3.57 -11.24 0.64
CA TRP A 32 4.36 -10.64 -0.43
C TRP A 32 5.13 -11.70 -1.18
N LEU A 33 5.10 -11.62 -2.49
CA LEU A 33 5.99 -12.35 -3.39
C LEU A 33 7.20 -11.47 -3.69
N THR A 34 8.39 -12.07 -3.70
CA THR A 34 9.62 -11.36 -4.09
C THR A 34 10.29 -12.11 -5.23
N THR A 35 10.66 -11.39 -6.27
CA THR A 35 11.44 -11.94 -7.38
C THR A 35 12.58 -11.02 -7.76
N LYS A 36 13.59 -11.59 -8.41
CA LYS A 36 14.74 -10.88 -8.99
C LYS A 36 14.88 -11.33 -10.42
N ILE A 37 14.97 -10.37 -11.31
CA ILE A 37 15.27 -10.60 -12.74
C ILE A 37 16.43 -9.71 -13.16
N GLU A 38 16.97 -9.94 -14.35
CA GLU A 38 17.87 -9.01 -15.02
C GLU A 38 17.07 -8.21 -16.04
N TYR A 39 17.22 -6.90 -16.01
CA TYR A 39 16.59 -5.99 -16.96
C TYR A 39 17.61 -4.96 -17.42
N GLU A 40 17.83 -4.83 -18.73
CA GLU A 40 18.84 -3.94 -19.33
C GLU A 40 20.25 -4.08 -18.73
N GLY A 41 20.64 -5.31 -18.37
CA GLY A 41 21.96 -5.61 -17.78
C GLY A 41 22.10 -5.28 -16.29
N LEU A 42 21.05 -4.84 -15.64
CA LEU A 42 21.02 -4.53 -14.20
C LEU A 42 20.03 -5.42 -13.46
N PRO A 43 20.26 -5.68 -12.17
CA PRO A 43 19.29 -6.44 -11.36
C PRO A 43 18.06 -5.60 -11.06
N LEU A 44 16.90 -6.14 -11.39
CA LEU A 44 15.59 -5.60 -11.06
C LEU A 44 14.93 -6.48 -9.97
N TYR A 45 14.67 -5.90 -8.79
CA TYR A 45 13.96 -6.56 -7.71
C TYR A 45 12.51 -6.09 -7.65
N LEU A 46 11.59 -7.05 -7.60
CA LEU A 46 10.15 -6.81 -7.53
C LEU A 46 9.59 -7.44 -6.25
N ARG A 47 8.78 -6.69 -5.53
CA ARG A 47 7.94 -7.17 -4.44
C ARG A 47 6.48 -6.91 -4.81
N LEU A 48 5.67 -7.96 -4.85
CA LEU A 48 4.26 -7.89 -5.22
C LEU A 48 3.40 -8.37 -4.07
N PRO A 49 2.41 -7.60 -3.63
CA PRO A 49 1.39 -8.11 -2.73
C PRO A 49 0.62 -9.24 -3.40
N LYS A 50 0.35 -10.31 -2.66
CA LYS A 50 -0.40 -11.46 -3.16
C LYS A 50 -1.90 -11.17 -3.06
N TYR A 51 -2.47 -10.69 -4.14
CA TYR A 51 -3.92 -10.56 -4.28
C TYR A 51 -4.53 -11.86 -4.82
N GLU A 52 -5.68 -12.25 -4.34
CA GLU A 52 -6.49 -13.30 -4.96
C GLU A 52 -6.96 -12.87 -6.36
N ASP A 53 -7.42 -11.63 -6.47
CA ASP A 53 -7.77 -10.95 -7.71
C ASP A 53 -7.60 -9.45 -7.52
N ILE A 54 -6.53 -8.89 -8.09
CA ILE A 54 -6.29 -7.44 -8.05
C ILE A 54 -7.21 -6.68 -9.01
N TRP A 55 -7.63 -7.33 -10.12
CA TRP A 55 -8.40 -6.68 -11.18
C TRP A 55 -9.80 -6.24 -10.71
N LYS A 56 -10.30 -6.80 -9.62
CA LYS A 56 -11.58 -6.36 -9.00
C LYS A 56 -11.57 -4.89 -8.58
N TYR A 57 -10.39 -4.29 -8.41
CA TYR A 57 -10.24 -2.89 -8.01
C TYR A 57 -10.12 -1.93 -9.20
N GLN A 58 -9.97 -2.43 -10.44
CA GLN A 58 -9.69 -1.61 -11.63
C GLN A 58 -10.74 -0.51 -11.84
N SER A 59 -12.03 -0.84 -11.75
CA SER A 59 -13.11 0.14 -11.96
C SER A 59 -13.16 1.23 -10.88
N LYS A 60 -12.58 0.98 -9.71
CA LYS A 60 -12.58 1.92 -8.59
C LYS A 60 -11.37 2.84 -8.60
N TYR A 61 -10.21 2.37 -9.07
CA TYR A 61 -8.94 3.08 -8.96
C TYR A 61 -8.33 3.40 -10.33
N PRO A 62 -8.78 4.51 -10.98
CA PRO A 62 -8.37 4.85 -12.34
C PRO A 62 -7.03 5.60 -12.42
N LYS A 63 -6.36 5.86 -11.30
CA LYS A 63 -5.12 6.64 -11.27
C LYS A 63 -3.95 5.76 -10.89
N LEU A 64 -2.89 5.82 -11.70
CA LEU A 64 -1.59 5.27 -11.38
C LEU A 64 -0.80 6.28 -10.57
N ILE A 65 -0.30 5.87 -9.43
CA ILE A 65 0.50 6.67 -8.52
C ILE A 65 1.86 5.99 -8.31
N ASN A 66 2.92 6.76 -8.43
CA ASN A 66 4.28 6.34 -8.11
C ASN A 66 4.88 7.28 -7.07
N ILE A 67 5.42 6.72 -6.01
CA ILE A 67 6.35 7.42 -5.13
C ILE A 67 7.74 6.83 -5.40
N GLU A 68 8.62 7.66 -5.95
CA GLU A 68 10.01 7.30 -6.19
C GLU A 68 10.89 7.77 -5.02
N HIS A 69 11.77 6.90 -4.57
CA HIS A 69 12.83 7.19 -3.62
C HIS A 69 14.19 6.95 -4.28
N THR A 70 14.89 8.01 -4.65
CA THR A 70 16.27 7.94 -5.13
C THR A 70 17.23 7.66 -3.98
N PHE A 71 18.09 6.67 -4.11
CA PHE A 71 19.02 6.23 -3.07
C PHE A 71 20.24 7.17 -2.93
N ASP A 72 20.64 7.42 -1.71
CA ASP A 72 21.89 8.16 -1.40
C ASP A 72 23.12 7.26 -1.40
N SER A 73 22.94 5.94 -1.27
CA SER A 73 24.04 4.98 -1.22
C SER A 73 23.72 3.73 -2.05
N VAL A 74 24.40 3.62 -3.20
CA VAL A 74 24.21 2.55 -4.18
C VAL A 74 25.50 1.81 -4.47
N LYS A 75 25.38 0.56 -4.90
CA LYS A 75 26.43 -0.27 -5.49
C LYS A 75 26.55 0.04 -6.99
N ASP A 76 27.62 -0.42 -7.62
CA ASP A 76 27.85 -0.25 -9.07
C ASP A 76 26.71 -0.79 -9.95
N ASN A 77 25.94 -1.74 -9.44
CA ASN A 77 24.80 -2.33 -10.13
C ASN A 77 23.45 -1.62 -9.84
N GLY A 78 23.48 -0.42 -9.26
CA GLY A 78 22.28 0.38 -8.96
C GLY A 78 21.46 -0.08 -7.75
N LEU A 79 21.82 -1.17 -7.08
CA LEU A 79 21.12 -1.58 -5.85
C LEU A 79 21.63 -0.78 -4.64
N PRO A 80 20.80 -0.57 -3.61
CA PRO A 80 21.25 0.06 -2.38
C PRO A 80 22.33 -0.79 -1.71
N THR A 81 23.26 -0.14 -1.02
CA THR A 81 24.19 -0.86 -0.15
C THR A 81 23.42 -1.61 0.93
N SER A 82 23.96 -2.70 1.46
CA SER A 82 23.26 -3.54 2.44
C SER A 82 22.88 -2.78 3.71
N GLU A 83 23.75 -1.87 4.15
CA GLU A 83 23.53 -1.03 5.32
C GLU A 83 22.43 0.00 5.08
N TYR A 84 22.50 0.71 3.94
CA TYR A 84 21.46 1.65 3.54
C TYR A 84 20.11 0.98 3.35
N ASN A 85 20.07 -0.20 2.71
CA ASN A 85 18.82 -0.95 2.55
C ASN A 85 18.18 -1.35 3.89
N LYS A 86 18.98 -1.68 4.91
CA LYS A 86 18.47 -1.97 6.25
C LYS A 86 17.87 -0.74 6.93
N SER A 87 18.47 0.45 6.73
CA SER A 87 17.96 1.70 7.29
C SER A 87 16.62 2.15 6.69
N LEU A 88 16.24 1.60 5.55
CA LEU A 88 14.96 1.91 4.88
C LEU A 88 13.77 1.11 5.42
N PHE A 89 13.96 0.17 6.35
CA PHE A 89 12.91 -0.76 6.76
C PHE A 89 11.64 -0.07 7.27
N ASP A 90 11.79 0.88 8.19
CA ASP A 90 10.65 1.59 8.78
C ASP A 90 9.97 2.50 7.76
N PHE A 91 10.75 3.19 6.92
CA PHE A 91 10.26 4.01 5.83
C PHE A 91 9.46 3.20 4.80
N ASP A 92 10.01 2.06 4.34
CA ASP A 92 9.33 1.14 3.42
C ASP A 92 7.99 0.67 3.96
N ASN A 93 7.97 0.25 5.24
CA ASN A 93 6.75 -0.22 5.88
C ASN A 93 5.72 0.90 6.01
N GLU A 94 6.15 2.11 6.34
CA GLU A 94 5.24 3.24 6.47
C GLU A 94 4.58 3.60 5.15
N ILE A 95 5.36 3.77 4.06
CA ILE A 95 4.79 4.05 2.73
C ILE A 95 3.76 3.00 2.35
N VAL A 96 4.11 1.73 2.45
CA VAL A 96 3.22 0.63 2.07
C VAL A 96 1.94 0.65 2.91
N ASN A 97 2.04 0.84 4.22
CA ASN A 97 0.88 0.83 5.12
C ASN A 97 -0.03 2.05 4.96
N LEU A 98 0.54 3.26 4.77
CA LEU A 98 -0.24 4.49 4.58
C LEU A 98 -1.10 4.43 3.32
N LEU A 99 -0.60 3.79 2.27
CA LEU A 99 -1.23 3.77 0.96
C LEU A 99 -2.06 2.51 0.72
N GLN A 100 -1.99 1.53 1.63
CA GLN A 100 -2.72 0.27 1.56
C GLN A 100 -4.10 0.32 2.23
N SER A 101 -4.67 1.50 2.43
CA SER A 101 -6.05 1.54 2.86
C SER A 101 -6.95 1.18 1.67
N GLU A 102 -7.60 0.01 1.72
CA GLU A 102 -8.56 -0.45 0.68
C GLU A 102 -9.67 0.56 0.35
N SER A 103 -9.74 1.66 1.12
CA SER A 103 -10.69 2.74 0.88
C SER A 103 -10.21 3.74 -0.18
N ASN A 104 -8.88 3.97 -0.33
CA ASN A 104 -8.35 5.03 -1.19
C ASN A 104 -7.44 4.51 -2.31
N GLY A 105 -6.90 3.30 -2.18
CA GLY A 105 -6.01 2.73 -3.18
C GLY A 105 -5.49 1.35 -2.82
N VAL A 106 -4.74 0.77 -3.74
CA VAL A 106 -4.05 -0.51 -3.57
C VAL A 106 -2.61 -0.40 -4.03
N VAL A 107 -1.66 -0.83 -3.18
CA VAL A 107 -0.28 -1.06 -3.60
C VAL A 107 -0.25 -2.32 -4.47
N PHE A 108 0.42 -2.28 -5.61
CA PHE A 108 0.53 -3.47 -6.44
C PHE A 108 1.97 -3.88 -6.76
N LEU A 109 2.93 -2.97 -6.59
CA LEU A 109 4.32 -3.26 -6.88
C LEU A 109 5.23 -2.37 -6.04
N VAL A 110 6.29 -2.95 -5.49
CA VAL A 110 7.48 -2.21 -5.04
C VAL A 110 8.66 -2.69 -5.86
N GLU A 111 9.21 -1.79 -6.65
CA GLU A 111 10.32 -2.03 -7.56
C GLU A 111 11.60 -1.43 -7.01
N THR A 112 12.73 -2.12 -7.17
CA THR A 112 14.06 -1.58 -6.88
C THR A 112 14.95 -1.80 -8.07
N TYR A 113 15.37 -0.72 -8.74
CA TYR A 113 16.13 -0.74 -9.98
C TYR A 113 16.91 0.57 -10.16
N GLY A 114 18.09 0.52 -10.77
CA GLY A 114 18.79 1.68 -11.33
C GLY A 114 19.12 2.81 -10.34
N GLY A 115 19.21 2.53 -9.03
CA GLY A 115 19.50 3.55 -8.00
C GLY A 115 18.28 4.12 -7.28
N SER A 116 17.08 3.59 -7.58
CA SER A 116 15.85 4.04 -6.92
C SER A 116 14.96 2.89 -6.46
N ARG A 117 13.99 3.22 -5.63
CA ARG A 117 12.88 2.36 -5.26
C ARG A 117 11.57 3.07 -5.56
N ASN A 118 10.74 2.41 -6.36
CA ASN A 118 9.44 2.87 -6.79
C ASN A 118 8.35 2.12 -6.04
N TYR A 119 7.41 2.88 -5.45
CA TYR A 119 6.21 2.35 -4.81
C TYR A 119 5.03 2.68 -5.70
N TRP A 120 4.45 1.65 -6.31
CA TRP A 120 3.39 1.76 -7.32
C TRP A 120 2.03 1.43 -6.73
N PHE A 121 1.07 2.31 -6.94
CA PHE A 121 -0.29 2.19 -6.44
C PHE A 121 -1.30 2.50 -7.53
N PHE A 122 -2.49 1.93 -7.40
CA PHE A 122 -3.68 2.48 -8.03
C PHE A 122 -4.56 3.13 -6.98
N GLY A 123 -5.13 4.29 -7.30
CA GLY A 123 -5.94 5.08 -6.40
C GLY A 123 -7.09 5.79 -7.08
N GLU A 124 -8.01 6.30 -6.26
CA GLU A 124 -9.18 7.04 -6.71
C GLU A 124 -8.92 8.54 -6.76
N ASP A 125 -8.40 9.10 -5.68
CA ASP A 125 -8.29 10.54 -5.44
C ASP A 125 -6.85 11.02 -5.41
N SER A 126 -6.49 11.93 -6.35
CA SER A 126 -5.17 12.54 -6.40
C SER A 126 -4.84 13.40 -5.17
N ASP A 127 -5.82 14.13 -4.63
CA ASP A 127 -5.61 15.06 -3.51
C ASP A 127 -5.25 14.30 -2.23
N PHE A 128 -5.83 13.10 -2.06
CA PHE A 128 -5.47 12.20 -0.98
C PHE A 128 -3.98 11.81 -1.03
N PHE A 129 -3.49 11.42 -2.22
CA PHE A 129 -2.09 11.02 -2.38
C PHE A 129 -1.11 12.20 -2.30
N LEU A 130 -1.49 13.38 -2.80
CA LEU A 130 -0.72 14.61 -2.64
C LEU A 130 -0.52 14.95 -1.17
N LYS A 131 -1.58 14.91 -0.36
CA LYS A 131 -1.49 15.17 1.08
C LYS A 131 -0.58 14.17 1.80
N ILE A 132 -0.77 12.86 1.53
CA ILE A 132 0.10 11.84 2.13
C ILE A 132 1.56 12.05 1.74
N PHE A 133 1.81 12.40 0.49
CA PHE A 133 3.17 12.65 0.01
C PHE A 133 3.81 13.86 0.71
N ASP A 134 3.06 14.94 0.92
CA ASP A 134 3.54 16.11 1.66
C ASP A 134 3.89 15.75 3.11
N ASP A 135 3.05 14.95 3.77
CA ASP A 135 3.30 14.46 5.13
C ASP A 135 4.56 13.57 5.18
N LEU A 136 4.74 12.68 4.19
CA LEU A 136 5.94 11.84 4.05
C LEU A 136 7.20 12.69 3.83
N LYS A 137 7.15 13.67 2.94
CA LYS A 137 8.29 14.58 2.68
C LYS A 137 8.66 15.41 3.91
N ALA A 138 7.67 15.85 4.68
CA ALA A 138 7.93 16.58 5.92
C ALA A 138 8.62 15.69 6.97
N LYS A 139 8.17 14.43 7.10
CA LYS A 139 8.70 13.47 8.07
C LYS A 139 10.08 12.94 7.68
N TYR A 140 10.30 12.68 6.40
CA TYR A 140 11.52 12.09 5.83
C TYR A 140 12.26 13.12 4.94
N SER A 141 12.50 14.31 5.49
CA SER A 141 13.14 15.43 4.78
C SER A 141 14.57 15.16 4.31
N ASP A 142 15.21 14.11 4.86
CA ASP A 142 16.51 13.59 4.46
C ASP A 142 16.46 12.72 3.20
N LYS A 143 15.25 12.32 2.74
CA LYS A 143 15.09 11.43 1.59
C LYS A 143 14.70 12.20 0.33
N LYS A 144 15.25 11.75 -0.79
CA LYS A 144 14.91 12.28 -2.12
C LYS A 144 13.68 11.56 -2.62
N LEU A 145 12.52 12.20 -2.47
CA LEU A 145 11.21 11.65 -2.85
C LEU A 145 10.59 12.46 -3.97
N GLU A 146 10.03 11.76 -4.96
CA GLU A 146 9.23 12.33 -6.04
C GLU A 146 7.88 11.61 -6.13
N LEU A 147 6.84 12.36 -6.49
CA LEU A 147 5.48 11.81 -6.70
C LEU A 147 5.07 12.02 -8.14
N HIS A 148 4.60 10.96 -8.76
CA HIS A 148 4.01 10.98 -10.09
C HIS A 148 2.59 10.44 -10.01
N ILE A 149 1.63 11.17 -10.58
CA ILE A 149 0.21 10.76 -10.66
C ILE A 149 -0.25 10.94 -12.10
N GLN A 150 -0.84 9.89 -12.67
CA GLN A 150 -1.44 9.94 -13.99
C GLN A 150 -2.74 9.14 -14.06
N ASN A 151 -3.57 9.42 -15.07
CA ASN A 151 -4.72 8.58 -15.34
C ASN A 151 -4.27 7.29 -16.03
N ASP A 152 -4.77 6.16 -15.52
CA ASP A 152 -4.54 4.83 -16.10
C ASP A 152 -5.78 3.95 -15.83
N VAL A 153 -6.90 4.34 -16.45
CA VAL A 153 -8.22 3.72 -16.24
C VAL A 153 -8.21 2.24 -16.62
N ASP A 154 -7.46 1.91 -17.65
CA ASP A 154 -7.37 0.54 -18.16
C ASP A 154 -6.27 -0.29 -17.49
N TRP A 155 -5.52 0.31 -16.55
CA TRP A 155 -4.37 -0.32 -15.89
C TRP A 155 -3.34 -0.86 -16.88
N ASP A 156 -3.05 -0.03 -17.90
CA ASP A 156 -2.13 -0.39 -18.97
C ASP A 156 -0.70 -0.56 -18.46
N PHE A 157 -0.33 0.17 -17.40
CA PHE A 157 0.98 -0.02 -16.76
C PHE A 157 1.23 -1.47 -16.33
N ILE A 158 0.26 -2.15 -15.70
CA ILE A 158 0.41 -3.57 -15.31
C ILE A 158 0.50 -4.47 -16.54
N LYS A 159 -0.29 -4.18 -17.60
CA LYS A 159 -0.34 -5.01 -18.81
C LYS A 159 0.94 -4.91 -19.62
N ASP A 160 1.53 -3.70 -19.68
CA ASP A 160 2.70 -3.38 -20.49
C ASP A 160 4.02 -3.53 -19.72
N TYR A 161 3.96 -3.90 -18.42
CA TYR A 161 5.16 -4.10 -17.62
C TYR A 161 6.04 -5.23 -18.20
N PRO A 162 7.39 -5.10 -18.22
CA PRO A 162 8.28 -6.05 -18.89
C PRO A 162 8.15 -7.52 -18.48
N VAL A 163 7.55 -7.78 -17.31
CA VAL A 163 7.27 -9.13 -16.83
C VAL A 163 5.81 -9.22 -16.38
N GLU A 164 5.21 -10.39 -16.48
CA GLU A 164 3.83 -10.61 -16.01
C GLU A 164 3.73 -10.43 -14.50
N LEU A 165 3.11 -9.32 -14.06
CA LEU A 165 2.93 -9.03 -12.63
C LEU A 165 1.72 -9.75 -12.05
N TYR A 166 0.59 -9.70 -12.74
CA TYR A 166 -0.69 -10.29 -12.31
C TYR A 166 -1.43 -10.89 -13.50
N LYS A 167 -1.80 -12.16 -13.40
CA LYS A 167 -2.65 -12.80 -14.42
C LYS A 167 -4.06 -12.24 -14.38
N LYS A 168 -4.55 -11.83 -15.53
CA LYS A 168 -5.98 -11.53 -15.69
C LYS A 168 -6.72 -12.86 -15.82
N LYS A 169 -7.65 -13.12 -14.90
CA LYS A 169 -8.50 -14.32 -14.93
C LYS A 169 -9.57 -14.21 -16.00
#